data_26193cdd2b858fb4012481c6cd0f1bc8
#
_entry.id   26193cdd2b858fb4012481c6cd0f1bc8
#
_cell.length_a   1.000
_cell.length_b   1.000
_cell.length_c   1.000
_cell.angle_alpha   90.00
_cell.angle_beta   90.00
_cell.angle_gamma   90.00
#
_symmetry.space_group_name_H-M   'P 1'
#
loop_
_entity.id
_entity.type
_entity.pdbx_description
1 polymer ?
#
loop_
_entity_poly.entity_id
_entity_poly.type
_entity_poly.pdbx_seq_one_letter_code
_entity_poly.pdbx_strand_id
1 'polypeptide(L)'
;MSKIISVNVGLPRAVLWHGRTVTTAIFKEPVEGRIFLRKLDLDGDRQADLTVHGGEYKAVYCYPLEHYAYWKKELPERDLTLGNFGENFTTEGLLEGAVHLGDRFSIGSAEVVVTQPRLPCYKLGIRFQSDTMVKRFLASKRSGFYLAVTREGEVGAGDEIKQVSRDPHHVSISETIRLYLAKNYNDADINLVRRALQVAAFPESWKEDFRDRLAD
;
A
#
# COMPACT_ATOMS: atom_id res chain seq x y z
N MET A 1 9.35 17.83 2.94
CA MET A 1 8.48 17.76 1.73
C MET A 1 8.37 16.31 1.34
N SER A 2 7.18 15.85 0.98
CA SER A 2 6.99 14.47 0.55
C SER A 2 7.11 14.36 -0.96
N LYS A 3 7.74 13.29 -1.48
CA LYS A 3 7.96 13.12 -2.92
C LYS A 3 7.97 11.65 -3.35
N ILE A 4 7.81 11.41 -4.65
CA ILE A 4 8.07 10.12 -5.27
C ILE A 4 9.59 9.96 -5.47
N ILE A 5 10.15 8.88 -4.97
CA ILE A 5 11.55 8.50 -5.22
C ILE A 5 11.64 7.61 -6.45
N SER A 6 10.69 6.70 -6.63
CA SER A 6 10.63 5.81 -7.79
C SER A 6 9.19 5.46 -8.12
N VAL A 7 8.89 5.40 -9.41
CA VAL A 7 7.68 4.78 -9.96
C VAL A 7 8.07 3.39 -10.45
N ASN A 8 7.33 2.36 -10.00
CA ASN A 8 7.66 0.98 -10.30
C ASN A 8 6.46 0.27 -10.93
N VAL A 9 6.70 -0.48 -12.00
CA VAL A 9 5.68 -1.24 -12.72
C VAL A 9 6.11 -2.70 -12.90
N GLY A 10 5.16 -3.58 -13.12
CA GLY A 10 5.44 -4.99 -13.35
C GLY A 10 4.28 -5.69 -14.06
N LEU A 11 4.61 -6.50 -15.05
CA LEU A 11 3.64 -7.34 -15.73
C LEU A 11 3.52 -8.71 -15.03
N PRO A 12 2.35 -9.36 -15.11
CA PRO A 12 2.17 -10.72 -14.63
C PRO A 12 3.16 -11.67 -15.29
N ARG A 13 3.89 -12.43 -14.48
CA ARG A 13 4.78 -13.50 -14.94
C ARG A 13 4.58 -14.77 -14.15
N ALA A 14 4.80 -15.90 -14.78
CA ALA A 14 4.75 -17.22 -14.15
C ALA A 14 6.07 -17.48 -13.40
N VAL A 15 5.96 -17.91 -12.16
CA VAL A 15 7.11 -18.31 -11.32
C VAL A 15 6.81 -19.65 -10.65
N LEU A 16 7.85 -20.47 -10.45
CA LEU A 16 7.71 -21.74 -9.73
C LEU A 16 7.84 -21.46 -8.22
N TRP A 17 6.84 -21.89 -7.45
CA TRP A 17 6.83 -21.78 -6.00
C TRP A 17 6.26 -23.04 -5.35
N HIS A 18 7.07 -23.72 -4.53
CA HIS A 18 6.71 -25.02 -3.91
C HIS A 18 6.15 -26.04 -4.90
N GLY A 19 6.80 -26.18 -6.07
CA GLY A 19 6.40 -27.13 -7.13
C GLY A 19 5.16 -26.73 -7.92
N ARG A 20 4.59 -25.53 -7.71
CA ARG A 20 3.42 -25.03 -8.45
C ARG A 20 3.78 -23.76 -9.22
N THR A 21 3.23 -23.63 -10.41
CA THR A 21 3.33 -22.39 -11.18
C THR A 21 2.34 -21.37 -10.64
N VAL A 22 2.84 -20.19 -10.26
CA VAL A 22 2.04 -19.06 -9.75
C VAL A 22 2.24 -17.87 -10.68
N THR A 23 1.15 -17.27 -11.17
CA THR A 23 1.20 -16.02 -11.92
C THR A 23 1.14 -14.83 -10.94
N THR A 24 2.11 -13.92 -11.05
CA THR A 24 2.22 -12.76 -10.14
C THR A 24 2.85 -11.56 -10.81
N ALA A 25 2.40 -10.37 -10.46
CA ALA A 25 2.96 -9.07 -10.86
C ALA A 25 3.69 -8.36 -9.69
N ILE A 26 4.11 -9.10 -8.66
CA ILE A 26 4.79 -8.53 -7.49
C ILE A 26 6.21 -8.06 -7.82
N PHE A 27 6.77 -8.51 -8.93
CA PHE A 27 8.11 -8.14 -9.37
C PHE A 27 8.05 -6.81 -10.12
N LYS A 28 7.98 -5.73 -9.36
CA LYS A 28 7.98 -4.39 -9.91
C LYS A 28 9.41 -3.87 -10.04
N GLU A 29 9.63 -3.09 -11.09
CA GLU A 29 10.93 -2.51 -11.44
C GLU A 29 10.76 -1.01 -11.70
N PRO A 30 11.74 -0.17 -11.31
CA PRO A 30 11.70 1.26 -11.60
C PRO A 30 11.59 1.54 -13.09
N VAL A 31 10.81 2.56 -13.43
CA VAL A 31 10.71 3.10 -14.79
C VAL A 31 11.28 4.50 -14.84
N GLU A 32 11.90 4.83 -15.99
CA GLU A 32 12.40 6.17 -16.26
C GLU A 32 11.33 7.05 -16.87
N GLY A 33 11.44 8.36 -16.62
CA GLY A 33 10.55 9.36 -17.17
C GLY A 33 9.19 9.42 -16.48
N ARG A 34 8.22 9.96 -17.21
CA ARG A 34 6.85 10.12 -16.72
C ARG A 34 5.97 8.99 -17.24
N ILE A 35 5.00 8.60 -16.44
CA ILE A 35 4.06 7.54 -16.77
C ILE A 35 2.62 8.00 -16.44
N PHE A 36 1.66 7.55 -17.21
CA PHE A 36 0.27 7.90 -16.98
C PHE A 36 -0.36 7.04 -15.90
N LEU A 37 -0.91 7.69 -14.88
CA LEU A 37 -1.67 7.07 -13.81
C LEU A 37 -3.14 7.05 -14.18
N ARG A 38 -3.69 5.86 -14.39
CA ARG A 38 -5.08 5.61 -14.74
C ARG A 38 -5.91 5.29 -13.49
N LYS A 39 -7.21 5.18 -13.69
CA LYS A 39 -8.17 4.89 -12.63
C LYS A 39 -7.85 3.62 -11.83
N LEU A 40 -7.29 2.60 -12.48
CA LEU A 40 -7.08 1.28 -11.88
C LEU A 40 -5.61 0.88 -11.71
N ASP A 41 -4.70 1.48 -12.46
CA ASP A 41 -3.27 1.14 -12.48
C ASP A 41 -2.40 2.25 -13.13
N LEU A 42 -1.13 1.98 -13.26
CA LEU A 42 -0.17 2.77 -14.05
C LEU A 42 -0.01 2.13 -15.43
N ASP A 43 0.20 2.96 -16.47
CA ASP A 43 0.56 2.41 -17.79
C ASP A 43 1.82 1.54 -17.66
N GLY A 44 1.78 0.35 -18.27
CA GLY A 44 2.87 -0.64 -18.13
C GLY A 44 2.81 -1.50 -16.87
N ASP A 45 1.93 -1.21 -15.93
CA ASP A 45 1.63 -2.08 -14.79
C ASP A 45 0.41 -2.95 -15.08
N ARG A 46 0.37 -4.14 -14.52
CA ARG A 46 -0.80 -5.01 -14.54
C ARG A 46 -0.86 -5.84 -13.28
N GLN A 47 -2.07 -6.03 -12.77
CA GLN A 47 -2.32 -6.90 -11.64
C GLN A 47 -2.65 -8.31 -12.16
N ALA A 48 -2.05 -9.34 -11.54
CA ALA A 48 -2.23 -10.73 -11.97
C ALA A 48 -3.59 -11.33 -11.59
N ASP A 49 -4.29 -10.72 -10.61
CA ASP A 49 -5.56 -11.21 -10.09
C ASP A 49 -6.38 -10.02 -9.60
N LEU A 50 -7.34 -9.61 -10.42
CA LEU A 50 -8.21 -8.46 -10.15
C LEU A 50 -9.26 -8.75 -9.06
N THR A 51 -9.53 -10.03 -8.75
CA THR A 51 -10.53 -10.39 -7.74
C THR A 51 -10.05 -10.12 -6.31
N VAL A 52 -8.72 -10.17 -6.08
CA VAL A 52 -8.12 -10.03 -4.75
C VAL A 52 -7.17 -8.82 -4.65
N HIS A 53 -6.42 -8.54 -5.73
CA HIS A 53 -5.32 -7.57 -5.69
C HIS A 53 -5.56 -6.31 -6.53
N GLY A 54 -6.76 -6.12 -7.06
CA GLY A 54 -7.11 -5.01 -7.93
C GLY A 54 -8.29 -4.18 -7.47
N GLY A 55 -8.77 -3.35 -8.42
CA GLY A 55 -9.90 -2.46 -8.23
C GLY A 55 -9.50 -1.06 -7.79
N GLU A 56 -10.49 -0.16 -7.79
CA GLU A 56 -10.28 1.28 -7.56
C GLU A 56 -9.57 1.59 -6.25
N TYR A 57 -9.85 0.85 -5.18
CA TYR A 57 -9.26 1.07 -3.86
C TYR A 57 -7.80 0.62 -3.73
N LYS A 58 -7.25 -0.07 -4.74
CA LYS A 58 -5.88 -0.62 -4.76
C LYS A 58 -5.16 -0.27 -6.06
N ALA A 59 -5.50 0.87 -6.66
CA ALA A 59 -4.91 1.30 -7.93
C ALA A 59 -3.39 1.50 -7.82
N VAL A 60 -2.92 2.06 -6.71
CA VAL A 60 -1.49 2.33 -6.46
C VAL A 60 -1.11 1.88 -5.06
N TYR A 61 -0.05 1.11 -4.96
CA TYR A 61 0.58 0.79 -3.68
C TYR A 61 1.77 1.72 -3.43
N CYS A 62 1.72 2.46 -2.32
CA CYS A 62 2.80 3.32 -1.83
C CYS A 62 3.57 2.63 -0.70
N TYR A 63 4.91 2.72 -0.74
CA TYR A 63 5.78 2.21 0.30
C TYR A 63 6.88 3.22 0.64
N PRO A 64 6.99 3.65 1.92
CA PRO A 64 8.00 4.60 2.35
C PRO A 64 9.43 4.09 2.21
N LEU A 65 10.29 4.90 1.59
CA LEU A 65 11.72 4.61 1.44
C LEU A 65 12.41 4.40 2.81
N GLU A 66 11.93 5.10 3.85
CA GLU A 66 12.43 5.01 5.22
C GLU A 66 12.40 3.58 5.76
N HIS A 67 11.47 2.75 5.29
CA HIS A 67 11.38 1.35 5.68
C HIS A 67 12.47 0.47 5.08
N TYR A 68 13.06 0.89 3.97
CA TYR A 68 14.17 0.14 3.35
C TYR A 68 15.38 0.05 4.27
N ALA A 69 15.66 1.11 5.05
CA ALA A 69 16.74 1.09 6.03
C ALA A 69 16.54 0.04 7.14
N TYR A 70 15.29 -0.17 7.57
CA TYR A 70 14.93 -1.24 8.48
C TYR A 70 15.14 -2.61 7.83
N TRP A 71 14.61 -2.81 6.61
CA TRP A 71 14.69 -4.10 5.95
C TRP A 71 16.13 -4.48 5.53
N LYS A 72 16.98 -3.53 5.20
CA LYS A 72 18.42 -3.79 4.98
C LYS A 72 19.11 -4.37 6.21
N LYS A 73 18.68 -3.99 7.41
CA LYS A 73 19.20 -4.58 8.66
C LYS A 73 18.62 -5.97 8.93
N GLU A 74 17.32 -6.16 8.62
CA GLU A 74 16.62 -7.42 8.81
C GLU A 74 16.99 -8.51 7.79
N LEU A 75 17.46 -8.10 6.62
CA LEU A 75 17.77 -8.93 5.46
C LEU A 75 19.13 -8.54 4.85
N PRO A 76 20.22 -8.62 5.63
CA PRO A 76 21.54 -8.09 5.22
C PRO A 76 22.12 -8.80 3.98
N GLU A 77 21.68 -10.05 3.75
CA GLU A 77 22.10 -10.86 2.60
C GLU A 77 21.38 -10.50 1.29
N ARG A 78 20.39 -9.57 1.34
CA ARG A 78 19.60 -9.22 0.17
C ARG A 78 19.92 -7.83 -0.35
N ASP A 79 20.09 -7.75 -1.65
CA ASP A 79 20.07 -6.46 -2.35
C ASP A 79 18.61 -6.03 -2.55
N LEU A 80 18.20 -4.97 -1.82
CA LEU A 80 16.86 -4.44 -1.85
C LEU A 80 16.79 -3.26 -2.81
N THR A 81 16.35 -3.53 -4.04
CA THR A 81 16.04 -2.52 -5.04
C THR A 81 14.66 -1.89 -4.81
N LEU A 82 14.41 -0.69 -5.33
CA LEU A 82 13.09 -0.05 -5.27
C LEU A 82 12.06 -0.92 -6.04
N GLY A 83 10.82 -0.98 -5.56
CA GLY A 83 9.81 -1.91 -6.05
C GLY A 83 9.83 -3.30 -5.42
N ASN A 84 10.77 -3.56 -4.50
CA ASN A 84 11.02 -4.90 -3.96
C ASN A 84 9.87 -5.44 -3.09
N PHE A 85 9.09 -4.56 -2.48
CA PHE A 85 7.88 -4.93 -1.72
C PHE A 85 6.63 -4.99 -2.58
N GLY A 86 6.77 -4.83 -3.91
CA GLY A 86 5.67 -4.82 -4.88
C GLY A 86 4.95 -3.47 -4.95
N GLU A 87 5.58 -2.42 -4.44
CA GLU A 87 5.02 -1.07 -4.49
C GLU A 87 5.16 -0.44 -5.87
N ASN A 88 4.14 0.36 -6.22
CA ASN A 88 4.14 1.22 -7.41
C ASN A 88 4.90 2.52 -7.15
N PHE A 89 4.69 3.13 -5.99
CA PHE A 89 5.43 4.32 -5.59
C PHE A 89 6.30 4.03 -4.39
N THR A 90 7.62 4.17 -4.56
CA THR A 90 8.52 4.32 -3.42
C THR A 90 8.52 5.81 -3.07
N THR A 91 8.07 6.16 -1.87
CA THR A 91 7.87 7.56 -1.43
C THR A 91 8.84 7.94 -0.32
N GLU A 92 9.11 9.23 -0.17
CA GLU A 92 9.83 9.79 0.98
C GLU A 92 8.93 10.79 1.71
N GLY A 93 8.95 10.79 3.04
CA GLY A 93 8.20 11.73 3.90
C GLY A 93 6.72 11.37 4.11
N LEU A 94 6.27 10.18 3.74
CA LEU A 94 4.88 9.71 3.90
C LEU A 94 4.80 8.44 4.75
N LEU A 95 5.11 8.56 6.03
CA LEU A 95 4.99 7.45 6.97
C LEU A 95 3.53 7.20 7.38
N GLU A 96 3.20 5.96 7.69
CA GLU A 96 1.85 5.49 8.04
C GLU A 96 1.22 6.23 9.22
N GLY A 97 2.03 6.78 10.13
CA GLY A 97 1.54 7.58 11.27
C GLY A 97 1.12 9.01 10.90
N ALA A 98 1.60 9.51 9.76
CA ALA A 98 1.30 10.86 9.27
C ALA A 98 0.22 10.88 8.17
N VAL A 99 -0.03 9.72 7.53
CA VAL A 99 -1.01 9.53 6.46
C VAL A 99 -2.29 8.93 7.04
N HIS A 100 -3.45 9.52 6.69
CA HIS A 100 -4.76 9.11 7.21
C HIS A 100 -5.65 8.57 6.10
N LEU A 101 -6.56 7.68 6.46
CA LEU A 101 -7.63 7.22 5.57
C LEU A 101 -8.39 8.44 5.05
N GLY A 102 -8.65 8.51 3.74
CA GLY A 102 -9.36 9.61 3.12
C GLY A 102 -8.51 10.86 2.83
N ASP A 103 -7.24 10.95 3.29
CA ASP A 103 -6.35 12.03 2.90
C ASP A 103 -6.20 12.09 1.37
N ARG A 104 -6.27 13.29 0.81
CA ARG A 104 -6.14 13.51 -0.65
C ARG A 104 -4.83 14.20 -0.96
N PHE A 105 -4.18 13.74 -2.02
CA PHE A 105 -2.92 14.28 -2.50
C PHE A 105 -2.98 14.60 -3.99
N SER A 106 -2.27 15.65 -4.40
CA SER A 106 -1.90 15.89 -5.80
C SER A 106 -0.46 15.41 -6.03
N ILE A 107 -0.24 14.74 -7.14
CA ILE A 107 1.06 14.17 -7.55
C ILE A 107 1.20 14.35 -9.06
N GLY A 108 2.19 15.14 -9.51
CA GLY A 108 2.26 15.51 -10.90
C GLY A 108 0.98 16.19 -11.35
N SER A 109 0.28 15.65 -12.37
CA SER A 109 -1.03 16.14 -12.80
C SER A 109 -2.21 15.27 -12.28
N ALA A 110 -1.93 14.20 -11.54
CA ALA A 110 -2.93 13.30 -10.97
C ALA A 110 -3.41 13.75 -9.58
N GLU A 111 -4.59 13.26 -9.16
CA GLU A 111 -5.06 13.33 -7.78
C GLU A 111 -5.46 11.94 -7.27
N VAL A 112 -5.15 11.70 -6.01
CA VAL A 112 -5.34 10.41 -5.35
C VAL A 112 -5.93 10.58 -3.96
N VAL A 113 -6.54 9.50 -3.45
CA VAL A 113 -7.06 9.43 -2.07
C VAL A 113 -6.55 8.17 -1.39
N VAL A 114 -6.19 8.29 -0.12
CA VAL A 114 -5.73 7.17 0.71
C VAL A 114 -6.90 6.28 1.09
N THR A 115 -6.77 4.99 0.87
CA THR A 115 -7.86 4.02 1.06
C THR A 115 -7.65 3.06 2.22
N GLN A 116 -6.52 2.40 2.30
CA GLN A 116 -6.29 1.31 3.26
C GLN A 116 -4.80 0.98 3.43
N PRO A 117 -4.38 0.39 4.57
CA PRO A 117 -3.07 -0.20 4.68
C PRO A 117 -2.95 -1.43 3.76
N ARG A 118 -1.73 -1.75 3.36
CA ARG A 118 -1.49 -2.97 2.59
C ARG A 118 -1.35 -4.17 3.53
N LEU A 119 -2.17 -5.19 3.31
CA LEU A 119 -1.97 -6.51 3.91
C LEU A 119 -1.11 -7.37 2.98
N PRO A 120 -0.01 -7.97 3.46
CA PRO A 120 0.83 -8.82 2.64
C PRO A 120 0.12 -10.15 2.36
N CYS A 121 0.34 -10.70 1.16
CA CYS A 121 -0.08 -12.05 0.82
C CYS A 121 1.14 -12.95 0.54
N TYR A 122 0.92 -14.23 0.30
CA TYR A 122 1.98 -15.21 0.03
C TYR A 122 2.88 -14.84 -1.16
N LYS A 123 2.41 -14.00 -2.10
CA LYS A 123 3.22 -13.49 -3.22
C LYS A 123 4.42 -12.67 -2.74
N LEU A 124 4.32 -12.03 -1.56
CA LEU A 124 5.48 -11.39 -0.93
C LEU A 124 6.53 -12.44 -0.53
N GLY A 125 6.11 -13.61 -0.05
CA GLY A 125 7.00 -14.75 0.20
C GLY A 125 7.71 -15.21 -1.08
N ILE A 126 6.99 -15.26 -2.21
CA ILE A 126 7.59 -15.57 -3.53
C ILE A 126 8.68 -14.57 -3.89
N ARG A 127 8.39 -13.27 -3.76
CA ARG A 127 9.35 -12.20 -4.08
C ARG A 127 10.63 -12.30 -3.24
N PHE A 128 10.48 -12.64 -1.98
CA PHE A 128 11.58 -12.79 -1.03
C PHE A 128 12.10 -14.23 -0.89
N GLN A 129 11.56 -15.19 -1.65
CA GLN A 129 11.91 -16.62 -1.51
C GLN A 129 11.94 -17.06 -0.04
N SER A 130 10.91 -16.68 0.72
CA SER A 130 10.83 -16.89 2.16
C SER A 130 9.39 -17.04 2.64
N ASP A 131 9.05 -18.18 3.21
CA ASP A 131 7.72 -18.46 3.76
C ASP A 131 7.41 -17.60 5.00
N THR A 132 8.45 -17.14 5.70
CA THR A 132 8.29 -16.32 6.89
C THR A 132 8.09 -14.84 6.59
N MET A 133 8.30 -14.40 5.34
CA MET A 133 8.30 -12.98 4.99
C MET A 133 6.97 -12.30 5.25
N VAL A 134 5.84 -12.96 4.99
CA VAL A 134 4.50 -12.42 5.29
C VAL A 134 4.35 -12.13 6.78
N LYS A 135 4.75 -13.07 7.65
CA LYS A 135 4.69 -12.90 9.10
C LYS A 135 5.62 -11.78 9.58
N ARG A 136 6.87 -11.73 9.07
CA ARG A 136 7.84 -10.68 9.39
C ARG A 136 7.32 -9.30 8.99
N PHE A 137 6.73 -9.20 7.80
CA PHE A 137 6.18 -7.96 7.28
C PHE A 137 5.03 -7.43 8.16
N LEU A 138 4.06 -8.29 8.52
CA LEU A 138 2.97 -7.92 9.42
C LEU A 138 3.48 -7.51 10.81
N ALA A 139 4.43 -8.28 11.37
CA ALA A 139 5.02 -7.97 12.68
C ALA A 139 5.76 -6.63 12.70
N SER A 140 6.34 -6.22 11.57
CA SER A 140 7.03 -4.93 11.45
C SER A 140 6.09 -3.72 11.50
N LYS A 141 4.79 -3.91 11.21
CA LYS A 141 3.76 -2.85 11.05
C LYS A 141 4.11 -1.78 10.01
N ARG A 142 5.10 -2.05 9.15
CA ARG A 142 5.51 -1.19 8.02
C ARG A 142 4.75 -1.61 6.78
N SER A 143 3.47 -1.28 6.77
CA SER A 143 2.54 -1.79 5.76
C SER A 143 2.63 -1.05 4.43
N GLY A 144 3.00 0.22 4.44
CA GLY A 144 2.63 1.11 3.34
C GLY A 144 1.11 1.21 3.23
N PHE A 145 0.62 1.80 2.16
CA PHE A 145 -0.81 2.04 1.98
C PHE A 145 -1.19 2.09 0.50
N TYR A 146 -2.47 1.87 0.24
CA TYR A 146 -3.03 1.99 -1.09
C TYR A 146 -3.67 3.35 -1.32
N LEU A 147 -3.66 3.75 -2.60
CA LEU A 147 -4.33 4.94 -3.11
C LEU A 147 -5.35 4.53 -4.18
N ALA A 148 -6.50 5.21 -4.16
CA ALA A 148 -7.42 5.27 -5.30
C ALA A 148 -7.15 6.54 -6.10
N VAL A 149 -7.32 6.46 -7.42
CA VAL A 149 -7.12 7.58 -8.33
C VAL A 149 -8.44 8.35 -8.47
N THR A 150 -8.44 9.63 -8.10
CA THR A 150 -9.61 10.51 -8.23
C THR A 150 -9.56 11.37 -9.48
N ARG A 151 -8.36 11.71 -9.94
CA ARG A 151 -8.09 12.30 -11.25
C ARG A 151 -6.87 11.65 -11.86
N GLU A 152 -7.01 11.12 -13.08
CA GLU A 152 -5.91 10.56 -13.87
C GLU A 152 -4.92 11.65 -14.27
N GLY A 153 -3.66 11.26 -14.52
CA GLY A 153 -2.63 12.20 -14.94
C GLY A 153 -1.24 11.58 -14.99
N GLU A 154 -0.27 12.36 -15.38
CA GLU A 154 1.13 11.93 -15.44
C GLU A 154 1.82 12.10 -14.10
N VAL A 155 2.61 11.09 -13.74
CA VAL A 155 3.44 11.04 -12.54
C VAL A 155 4.86 10.57 -12.88
N GLY A 156 5.84 10.92 -12.05
CA GLY A 156 7.21 10.49 -12.26
C GLY A 156 8.06 10.59 -10.98
N ALA A 157 9.22 9.97 -11.00
CA ALA A 157 10.21 10.15 -9.94
C ALA A 157 10.57 11.63 -9.80
N GLY A 158 10.68 12.12 -8.56
CA GLY A 158 10.92 13.53 -8.23
C GLY A 158 9.66 14.37 -8.05
N ASP A 159 8.47 13.88 -8.44
CA ASP A 159 7.23 14.63 -8.23
C ASP A 159 6.98 14.85 -6.74
N GLU A 160 6.67 16.11 -6.39
CA GLU A 160 6.23 16.47 -5.05
C GLU A 160 4.83 15.89 -4.78
N ILE A 161 4.62 15.35 -3.58
CA ILE A 161 3.32 14.86 -3.11
C ILE A 161 2.74 15.93 -2.19
N LYS A 162 1.74 16.65 -2.68
CA LYS A 162 1.10 17.77 -1.99
C LYS A 162 -0.21 17.34 -1.38
N GLN A 163 -0.38 17.52 -0.07
CA GLN A 163 -1.66 17.29 0.58
C GLN A 163 -2.68 18.34 0.13
N VAL A 164 -3.77 17.86 -0.48
CA VAL A 164 -4.90 18.72 -0.92
C VAL A 164 -5.91 18.89 0.20
N SER A 165 -6.23 17.79 0.89
CA SER A 165 -7.13 17.81 2.05
C SER A 165 -6.83 16.67 3.01
N ARG A 166 -7.21 16.85 4.26
CA ARG A 166 -7.21 15.79 5.29
C ARG A 166 -8.64 15.39 5.60
N ASP A 167 -8.84 14.09 5.77
CA ASP A 167 -10.15 13.57 6.18
C ASP A 167 -10.44 13.99 7.64
N PRO A 168 -11.66 14.48 7.96
CA PRO A 168 -11.99 14.98 9.28
C PRO A 168 -12.01 13.92 10.39
N HIS A 169 -12.04 12.65 10.03
CA HIS A 169 -12.06 11.54 11.01
C HIS A 169 -10.67 11.23 11.58
N HIS A 170 -9.58 11.70 10.95
CA HIS A 170 -8.21 11.58 11.43
C HIS A 170 -7.82 10.17 11.90
N VAL A 171 -8.05 9.15 11.05
CA VAL A 171 -7.65 7.77 11.32
C VAL A 171 -6.41 7.45 10.49
N SER A 172 -5.25 7.32 11.13
CA SER A 172 -4.00 7.05 10.44
C SER A 172 -3.91 5.61 9.94
N ILE A 173 -3.06 5.40 8.92
CA ILE A 173 -2.75 4.06 8.41
C ILE A 173 -2.12 3.18 9.49
N SER A 174 -1.26 3.75 10.36
CA SER A 174 -0.66 3.00 11.46
C SER A 174 -1.68 2.57 12.52
N GLU A 175 -2.67 3.41 12.83
CA GLU A 175 -3.78 3.04 13.71
C GLU A 175 -4.66 1.95 13.07
N THR A 176 -4.94 2.07 11.78
CA THR A 176 -5.75 1.08 11.05
C THR A 176 -5.10 -0.31 11.07
N ILE A 177 -3.78 -0.41 10.79
CA ILE A 177 -3.09 -1.70 10.85
C ILE A 177 -2.97 -2.23 12.28
N ARG A 178 -2.82 -1.35 13.27
CA ARG A 178 -2.82 -1.72 14.69
C ARG A 178 -4.16 -2.33 15.10
N LEU A 179 -5.28 -1.69 14.73
CA LEU A 179 -6.63 -2.20 14.98
C LEU A 179 -6.85 -3.56 14.30
N TYR A 180 -6.42 -3.71 13.05
CA TYR A 180 -6.51 -4.97 12.33
C TYR A 180 -5.78 -6.12 13.03
N LEU A 181 -4.61 -5.84 13.64
CA LEU A 181 -3.79 -6.84 14.34
C LEU A 181 -4.19 -7.04 15.80
N ALA A 182 -5.04 -6.19 16.37
CA ALA A 182 -5.51 -6.32 17.74
C ALA A 182 -6.45 -7.52 17.88
N LYS A 183 -6.31 -8.23 18.99
CA LYS A 183 -7.22 -9.35 19.33
C LYS A 183 -8.51 -8.86 19.99
N ASN A 184 -8.39 -7.82 20.81
CA ASN A 184 -9.51 -7.21 21.53
C ASN A 184 -9.42 -5.71 21.42
N TYR A 185 -10.53 -5.01 21.51
CA TYR A 185 -10.64 -3.56 21.48
C TYR A 185 -10.96 -3.02 22.88
N ASN A 186 -10.25 -1.99 23.29
CA ASN A 186 -10.62 -1.14 24.42
C ASN A 186 -11.54 0.01 23.93
N ASP A 187 -12.06 0.84 24.85
CA ASP A 187 -12.98 1.95 24.50
C ASP A 187 -12.36 2.94 23.51
N ALA A 188 -11.07 3.19 23.58
CA ALA A 188 -10.38 4.07 22.64
C ALA A 188 -10.31 3.44 21.25
N ASP A 189 -10.08 2.13 21.17
CA ASP A 189 -10.08 1.36 19.92
C ASP A 189 -11.48 1.34 19.28
N ILE A 190 -12.52 1.10 20.08
CA ILE A 190 -13.91 1.15 19.63
C ILE A 190 -14.25 2.51 19.02
N ASN A 191 -13.87 3.59 19.68
CA ASN A 191 -14.09 4.94 19.18
C ASN A 191 -13.31 5.21 17.89
N LEU A 192 -12.09 4.70 17.78
CA LEU A 192 -11.27 4.81 16.57
C LEU A 192 -11.88 4.02 15.41
N VAL A 193 -12.36 2.78 15.65
CA VAL A 193 -13.09 1.99 14.66
C VAL A 193 -14.33 2.73 14.18
N ARG A 194 -15.14 3.29 15.09
CA ARG A 194 -16.32 4.08 14.72
C ARG A 194 -15.98 5.25 13.80
N ARG A 195 -14.86 5.93 14.03
CA ARG A 195 -14.36 7.00 13.13
C ARG A 195 -13.93 6.42 11.78
N ALA A 196 -13.20 5.31 11.75
CA ALA A 196 -12.78 4.67 10.50
C ALA A 196 -13.98 4.26 9.62
N LEU A 197 -15.07 3.77 10.24
CA LEU A 197 -16.30 3.40 9.53
C LEU A 197 -16.97 4.58 8.81
N GLN A 198 -16.74 5.82 9.24
CA GLN A 198 -17.28 7.03 8.61
C GLN A 198 -16.45 7.52 7.42
N VAL A 199 -15.21 7.07 7.26
CA VAL A 199 -14.35 7.52 6.14
C VAL A 199 -14.90 6.96 4.82
N ALA A 200 -15.27 7.86 3.91
CA ALA A 200 -15.89 7.47 2.63
C ALA A 200 -14.94 6.64 1.74
N ALA A 201 -13.64 6.97 1.74
CA ALA A 201 -12.62 6.28 0.95
C ALA A 201 -12.19 4.92 1.54
N PHE A 202 -12.63 4.57 2.74
CA PHE A 202 -12.30 3.29 3.36
C PHE A 202 -13.15 2.17 2.74
N PRO A 203 -12.54 1.07 2.22
CA PRO A 203 -13.27 0.03 1.49
C PRO A 203 -14.29 -0.70 2.36
N GLU A 204 -15.43 -1.07 1.76
CA GLU A 204 -16.51 -1.74 2.48
C GLU A 204 -16.08 -3.06 3.12
N SER A 205 -15.23 -3.84 2.45
CA SER A 205 -14.68 -5.08 3.02
C SER A 205 -13.90 -4.90 4.34
N TRP A 206 -13.23 -3.76 4.51
CA TRP A 206 -12.60 -3.41 5.78
C TRP A 206 -13.61 -2.95 6.82
N LYS A 207 -14.64 -2.21 6.38
CA LYS A 207 -15.72 -1.75 7.26
C LYS A 207 -16.52 -2.93 7.80
N GLU A 208 -16.78 -3.94 6.97
CA GLU A 208 -17.44 -5.20 7.39
C GLU A 208 -16.60 -5.92 8.45
N ASP A 209 -15.29 -6.18 8.21
CA ASP A 209 -14.40 -6.80 9.20
C ASP A 209 -14.38 -6.03 10.53
N PHE A 210 -14.37 -4.70 10.48
CA PHE A 210 -14.37 -3.89 11.69
C PHE A 210 -15.72 -3.88 12.42
N ARG A 211 -16.86 -3.94 11.70
CA ARG A 211 -18.19 -4.08 12.32
C ARG A 211 -18.34 -5.43 13.03
N ASP A 212 -17.92 -6.50 12.37
CA ASP A 212 -17.96 -7.85 12.95
C ASP A 212 -17.20 -7.93 14.27
N ARG A 213 -15.99 -7.34 14.29
CA ARG A 213 -15.16 -7.27 15.52
C ARG A 213 -15.70 -6.35 16.61
N LEU A 214 -16.62 -5.44 16.31
CA LEU A 214 -17.31 -4.63 17.31
C LEU A 214 -18.50 -5.39 17.91
N ALA A 215 -19.01 -6.42 17.23
CA ALA A 215 -20.16 -7.21 17.67
C ALA A 215 -19.75 -8.39 18.58
N ASP A 216 -18.49 -8.82 18.50
CA ASP A 216 -17.88 -9.87 19.34
C ASP A 216 -17.45 -9.30 20.71
#